data_98b5919a3eecc6cc163d3f16e7b28af0
#
_entry.id   98b5919a3eecc6cc163d3f16e7b28af0
#
_cell.length_a   1.000
_cell.length_b   1.000
_cell.length_c   1.000
_cell.angle_alpha   90.00
_cell.angle_beta   90.00
_cell.angle_gamma   90.00
#
_symmetry.space_group_name_H-M   'P 1'
#
loop_
_entity.id
_entity.type
_entity.pdbx_description
1 polymer ?
#
loop_
_entity_poly.entity_id
_entity_poly.type
_entity_poly.pdbx_seq_one_letter_code
_entity_poly.pdbx_strand_id
1 'polypeptide(L)'
;MELKSFYFLLMLSFMFNEWAVKGGSFIYAKGLVDWDKAVNQLGGTFNIKDDKASGTGFGLGFYLKPSDNLDVSIAYRSPVEMKAKKGTATFNISSALYPNLGLNAQGQDGFTATLPLVDEYTIGLTYRVTPKWLVSADFNYHGWERYNKLTLDFANAPIATNNPSDPTVLSTPKNFHNAKTFRFGTQYMFSDKFAGRLGYYYDESPYTDEYFIPETPSFDASVVTGGIGYKFGKLGVDLSAAISFPESRQVKNAYYNFYGQAKAKAMYFGLGLSYNAF
;
A
#
# COMPACT_ATOMS: atom_id res chain seq x y z
N MET A 1 -2.35 1.53 -16.64
CA MET A 1 -2.25 2.27 -15.36
C MET A 1 -0.83 2.15 -14.84
N GLU A 2 -0.17 3.25 -14.59
CA GLU A 2 1.11 3.31 -13.89
C GLU A 2 0.96 4.18 -12.65
N LEU A 3 1.28 3.65 -11.47
CA LEU A 3 1.32 4.38 -10.21
C LEU A 3 2.66 4.08 -9.55
N LYS A 4 3.48 5.11 -9.38
CA LYS A 4 4.76 5.01 -8.69
C LYS A 4 4.79 5.95 -7.50
N SER A 5 5.31 5.48 -6.38
CA SER A 5 5.56 6.31 -5.21
C SER A 5 6.99 6.09 -4.69
N PHE A 6 7.63 7.18 -4.32
CA PHE A 6 8.96 7.21 -3.72
C PHE A 6 8.84 7.83 -2.34
N TYR A 7 9.46 7.20 -1.35
CA TYR A 7 9.48 7.66 0.01
C TYR A 7 10.90 8.06 0.40
N PHE A 8 11.04 9.28 0.90
CA PHE A 8 12.28 9.76 1.50
C PHE A 8 12.03 9.85 3.00
N LEU A 9 12.83 9.10 3.78
CA LEU A 9 12.69 9.05 5.23
C LEU A 9 13.95 9.62 5.87
N LEU A 10 13.78 10.65 6.70
CA LEU A 10 14.79 11.09 7.62
C LEU A 10 14.46 10.51 8.99
N MET A 11 15.34 9.65 9.53
CA MET A 11 15.11 8.95 10.78
C MET A 11 16.12 9.40 11.82
N LEU A 12 15.64 9.64 13.03
CA LEU A 12 16.46 9.89 14.21
C LEU A 12 16.05 8.89 15.29
N SER A 13 17.03 8.26 15.93
CA SER A 13 16.80 7.36 17.05
C SER A 13 17.69 7.74 18.24
N PHE A 14 17.14 7.59 19.44
CA PHE A 14 17.84 7.82 20.69
C PHE A 14 17.75 6.56 21.55
N MET A 15 18.91 6.06 21.91
CA MET A 15 19.04 4.98 22.89
C MET A 15 19.09 5.59 24.29
N PHE A 16 18.12 5.28 25.14
CA PHE A 16 18.10 5.74 26.53
C PHE A 16 19.00 4.91 27.43
N ASN A 17 19.04 3.62 27.14
CA ASN A 17 19.82 2.61 27.81
C ASN A 17 19.83 1.33 26.97
N GLU A 18 20.44 0.26 27.46
CA GLU A 18 20.55 -1.02 26.74
C GLU A 18 19.22 -1.71 26.45
N TRP A 19 18.13 -1.30 27.10
CA TRP A 19 16.82 -1.93 26.99
C TRP A 19 15.72 -1.07 26.35
N ALA A 20 15.99 0.20 26.03
CA ALA A 20 14.99 1.10 25.43
C ALA A 20 15.54 2.04 24.37
N VAL A 21 14.96 1.98 23.17
CA VAL A 21 15.21 2.89 22.07
C VAL A 21 13.91 3.53 21.62
N LYS A 22 13.92 4.85 21.41
CA LYS A 22 12.82 5.54 20.72
C LYS A 22 13.33 6.23 19.47
N GLY A 23 12.48 6.30 18.46
CA GLY A 23 12.81 6.95 17.21
C GLY A 23 11.64 7.74 16.67
N GLY A 24 11.97 8.72 15.84
CA GLY A 24 11.03 9.47 15.03
C GLY A 24 11.52 9.54 13.60
N SER A 25 10.62 9.66 12.67
CA SER A 25 10.93 9.86 11.26
C SER A 25 10.08 10.97 10.66
N PHE A 26 10.69 11.76 9.78
CA PHE A 26 9.97 12.62 8.85
C PHE A 26 9.84 11.87 7.52
N ILE A 27 8.65 11.89 6.96
CA ILE A 27 8.31 11.22 5.70
C ILE A 27 8.00 12.28 4.66
N TYR A 28 8.72 12.26 3.53
CA TYR A 28 8.34 12.97 2.32
C TYR A 28 8.05 11.94 1.24
N ALA A 29 6.81 11.96 0.73
CA ALA A 29 6.39 11.08 -0.35
C ALA A 29 6.23 11.87 -1.64
N LYS A 30 6.74 11.32 -2.75
CA LYS A 30 6.55 11.83 -4.11
C LYS A 30 5.91 10.74 -4.94
N GLY A 31 4.90 11.09 -5.76
CA GLY A 31 4.16 10.16 -6.60
C GLY A 31 4.12 10.57 -8.05
N LEU A 32 3.93 9.57 -8.89
CA LEU A 32 3.59 9.70 -10.30
C LEU A 32 2.33 8.87 -10.55
N VAL A 33 1.36 9.46 -11.23
CA VAL A 33 0.19 8.76 -11.75
C VAL A 33 0.14 8.95 -13.26
N ASP A 34 -0.11 7.85 -13.98
CA ASP A 34 -0.42 7.83 -15.40
C ASP A 34 -1.49 6.74 -15.59
N TRP A 35 -2.73 7.17 -15.82
CA TRP A 35 -3.88 6.27 -15.79
C TRP A 35 -4.93 6.65 -16.83
N ASP A 36 -5.32 5.66 -17.66
CA ASP A 36 -6.42 5.78 -18.61
C ASP A 36 -7.73 5.32 -18.00
N LYS A 37 -8.81 6.05 -18.25
CA LYS A 37 -10.15 5.72 -17.81
C LYS A 37 -11.15 5.90 -18.95
N ALA A 38 -12.10 4.97 -19.07
CA ALA A 38 -13.17 5.08 -20.03
C ALA A 38 -14.17 6.18 -19.65
N VAL A 39 -14.63 6.94 -20.63
CA VAL A 39 -15.75 7.89 -20.54
C VAL A 39 -16.81 7.48 -21.55
N ASN A 40 -17.57 6.45 -21.18
CA ASN A 40 -18.54 5.81 -22.10
C ASN A 40 -19.57 6.80 -22.64
N GLN A 41 -20.03 7.76 -21.83
CA GLN A 41 -20.98 8.80 -22.27
C GLN A 41 -20.42 9.75 -23.33
N LEU A 42 -19.11 9.86 -23.47
CA LEU A 42 -18.44 10.68 -24.48
C LEU A 42 -17.85 9.84 -25.62
N GLY A 43 -18.01 8.52 -25.56
CA GLY A 43 -17.52 7.59 -26.60
C GLY A 43 -16.00 7.49 -26.68
N GLY A 44 -15.28 7.63 -25.55
CA GLY A 44 -13.82 7.60 -25.56
C GLY A 44 -13.19 7.34 -24.18
N THR A 45 -11.98 7.80 -24.02
CA THR A 45 -11.20 7.69 -22.77
C THR A 45 -10.62 9.05 -22.38
N PHE A 46 -10.23 9.19 -21.11
CA PHE A 46 -9.29 10.22 -20.70
C PHE A 46 -8.11 9.60 -19.97
N ASN A 47 -6.94 10.18 -20.15
CA ASN A 47 -5.74 9.88 -19.42
C ASN A 47 -5.50 10.96 -18.37
N ILE A 48 -5.22 10.58 -17.12
CA ILE A 48 -4.76 11.50 -16.07
C ILE A 48 -3.27 11.29 -15.84
N LYS A 49 -2.52 12.38 -15.85
CA LYS A 49 -1.07 12.36 -15.64
C LYS A 49 -0.63 13.45 -14.67
N ASP A 50 0.10 13.05 -13.63
CA ASP A 50 0.81 13.94 -12.71
C ASP A 50 2.10 13.26 -12.25
N ASP A 51 3.24 13.96 -12.33
CA ASP A 51 4.56 13.50 -11.91
C ASP A 51 5.11 14.26 -10.69
N LYS A 52 4.27 15.12 -10.09
CA LYS A 52 4.62 16.05 -9.02
C LYS A 52 3.77 15.88 -7.76
N ALA A 53 2.88 14.88 -7.75
CA ALA A 53 2.10 14.59 -6.55
C ALA A 53 3.04 14.37 -5.36
N SER A 54 2.77 15.02 -4.24
CA SER A 54 3.61 14.92 -3.05
C SER A 54 2.80 15.07 -1.78
N GLY A 55 3.35 14.57 -0.68
CA GLY A 55 2.78 14.69 0.64
C GLY A 55 3.85 14.49 1.72
N THR A 56 3.52 14.86 2.94
CA THR A 56 4.40 14.72 4.11
C THR A 56 3.70 14.00 5.24
N GLY A 57 4.47 13.32 6.06
CA GLY A 57 4.01 12.63 7.25
C GLY A 57 5.14 12.44 8.26
N PHE A 58 4.85 11.70 9.29
CA PHE A 58 5.83 11.34 10.29
C PHE A 58 5.61 9.91 10.80
N GLY A 59 6.64 9.34 11.40
CA GLY A 59 6.59 8.07 12.10
C GLY A 59 7.16 8.20 13.50
N LEU A 60 6.66 7.39 14.41
CA LEU A 60 7.16 7.23 15.77
C LEU A 60 7.40 5.74 16.03
N GLY A 61 8.46 5.42 16.73
CA GLY A 61 8.79 4.03 17.07
C GLY A 61 9.40 3.91 18.45
N PHE A 62 9.03 2.83 19.14
CA PHE A 62 9.59 2.42 20.40
C PHE A 62 10.03 0.97 20.28
N TYR A 63 11.24 0.71 20.70
CA TYR A 63 11.77 -0.64 20.85
C TYR A 63 12.20 -0.83 22.30
N LEU A 64 11.73 -1.90 22.89
CA LEU A 64 11.97 -2.26 24.27
C LEU A 64 12.53 -3.68 24.34
N LYS A 65 13.49 -3.90 25.22
CA LYS A 65 14.08 -5.18 25.55
C LYS A 65 13.88 -5.48 27.04
N PRO A 66 12.65 -5.88 27.46
CA PRO A 66 12.32 -6.09 28.88
C PRO A 66 13.14 -7.21 29.52
N SER A 67 13.66 -8.14 28.72
CA SER A 67 14.61 -9.17 29.15
C SER A 67 15.53 -9.57 28.00
N ASP A 68 16.55 -10.37 28.27
CA ASP A 68 17.46 -10.85 27.23
C ASP A 68 16.79 -11.70 26.16
N ASN A 69 15.63 -12.27 26.49
CA ASN A 69 14.89 -13.16 25.59
C ASN A 69 13.70 -12.49 24.90
N LEU A 70 13.28 -11.28 25.32
CA LEU A 70 12.07 -10.64 24.83
C LEU A 70 12.38 -9.27 24.23
N ASP A 71 12.02 -9.08 22.96
CA ASP A 71 11.98 -7.79 22.30
C ASP A 71 10.53 -7.39 22.02
N VAL A 72 10.20 -6.12 22.25
CA VAL A 72 8.89 -5.52 21.97
C VAL A 72 9.09 -4.30 21.10
N SER A 73 8.30 -4.19 20.04
CA SER A 73 8.30 -2.99 19.18
C SER A 73 6.89 -2.42 19.09
N ILE A 74 6.80 -1.09 19.11
CA ILE A 74 5.56 -0.35 18.86
C ILE A 74 5.91 0.73 17.85
N ALA A 75 5.15 0.81 16.76
CA ALA A 75 5.36 1.83 15.74
C ALA A 75 4.04 2.45 15.31
N TYR A 76 4.11 3.73 14.96
CA TYR A 76 3.04 4.49 14.35
C TYR A 76 3.58 5.22 13.14
N ARG A 77 2.85 5.14 12.03
CA ARG A 77 3.05 5.95 10.83
C ARG A 77 1.81 6.79 10.58
N SER A 78 1.99 8.11 10.49
CA SER A 78 0.89 9.03 10.18
C SER A 78 0.40 8.83 8.74
N PRO A 79 -0.85 9.21 8.42
CA PRO A 79 -1.27 9.28 7.05
C PRO A 79 -0.43 10.30 6.28
N VAL A 80 -0.31 10.09 4.95
CA VAL A 80 0.29 11.03 4.01
C VAL A 80 -0.70 11.34 2.90
N GLU A 81 -1.16 12.57 2.81
CA GLU A 81 -2.02 13.00 1.72
C GLU A 81 -1.18 13.35 0.48
N MET A 82 -1.19 12.48 -0.52
CA MET A 82 -0.55 12.70 -1.81
C MET A 82 -1.41 13.64 -2.64
N LYS A 83 -0.95 14.87 -2.87
CA LYS A 83 -1.71 15.93 -3.57
C LYS A 83 -1.14 16.15 -4.96
N ALA A 84 -1.91 15.81 -5.99
CA ALA A 84 -1.72 16.25 -7.36
C ALA A 84 -2.37 17.64 -7.51
N LYS A 85 -1.55 18.69 -7.58
CA LYS A 85 -2.04 20.10 -7.62
C LYS A 85 -2.13 20.66 -9.03
N LYS A 86 -1.45 20.06 -10.00
CA LYS A 86 -1.32 20.53 -11.39
C LYS A 86 -1.25 19.35 -12.36
N GLY A 87 -2.13 18.38 -12.19
CA GLY A 87 -2.26 17.26 -13.09
C GLY A 87 -2.84 17.67 -14.44
N THR A 88 -2.55 16.91 -15.48
CA THR A 88 -3.12 17.08 -16.82
C THR A 88 -4.01 15.90 -17.13
N ALA A 89 -5.25 16.19 -17.53
CA ALA A 89 -6.19 15.24 -18.08
C ALA A 89 -6.23 15.41 -19.61
N THR A 90 -5.98 14.36 -20.36
CA THR A 90 -6.04 14.37 -21.83
C THR A 90 -7.20 13.51 -22.29
N PHE A 91 -8.15 14.08 -23.01
CA PHE A 91 -9.37 13.42 -23.45
C PHE A 91 -9.21 12.90 -24.88
N ASN A 92 -9.30 11.60 -25.06
CA ASN A 92 -9.29 10.91 -26.36
C ASN A 92 -10.75 10.68 -26.82
N ILE A 93 -11.37 11.76 -27.28
CA ILE A 93 -12.78 11.85 -27.74
C ILE A 93 -12.84 12.69 -29.02
N SER A 94 -14.00 12.81 -29.65
CA SER A 94 -14.16 13.69 -30.80
C SER A 94 -13.80 15.13 -30.47
N SER A 95 -12.93 15.76 -31.27
CA SER A 95 -12.52 17.16 -31.09
C SER A 95 -13.66 18.16 -31.19
N ALA A 96 -14.78 17.79 -31.84
CA ALA A 96 -16.01 18.60 -31.89
C ALA A 96 -16.61 18.82 -30.49
N LEU A 97 -16.28 18.00 -29.52
CA LEU A 97 -16.77 18.14 -28.13
C LEU A 97 -15.88 19.04 -27.25
N TYR A 98 -14.65 19.36 -27.68
CA TYR A 98 -13.69 20.11 -26.87
C TYR A 98 -14.23 21.47 -26.37
N PRO A 99 -14.85 22.31 -27.23
CA PRO A 99 -15.37 23.59 -26.75
C PRO A 99 -16.47 23.45 -25.70
N ASN A 100 -17.34 22.45 -25.85
CA ASN A 100 -18.45 22.20 -24.94
C ASN A 100 -18.00 21.69 -23.56
N LEU A 101 -16.80 21.07 -23.53
CA LEU A 101 -16.17 20.54 -22.30
C LEU A 101 -15.13 21.50 -21.73
N GLY A 102 -14.94 22.68 -22.31
CA GLY A 102 -13.91 23.63 -21.87
C GLY A 102 -12.48 23.15 -22.05
N LEU A 103 -12.24 22.20 -22.97
CA LEU A 103 -10.90 21.64 -23.24
C LEU A 103 -10.12 22.56 -24.16
N ASN A 104 -8.79 22.52 -24.05
CA ASN A 104 -7.91 23.22 -24.99
C ASN A 104 -7.88 22.52 -26.37
N ALA A 105 -7.17 23.10 -27.33
CA ALA A 105 -7.07 22.57 -28.70
C ALA A 105 -6.43 21.16 -28.78
N GLN A 106 -5.71 20.73 -27.75
CA GLN A 106 -5.11 19.41 -27.65
C GLN A 106 -6.01 18.40 -26.89
N GLY A 107 -7.26 18.80 -26.56
CA GLY A 107 -8.18 17.97 -25.80
C GLY A 107 -7.80 17.81 -24.32
N GLN A 108 -7.14 18.81 -23.75
CA GLN A 108 -6.61 18.74 -22.39
C GLN A 108 -7.34 19.68 -21.44
N ASP A 109 -7.38 19.25 -20.17
CA ASP A 109 -7.80 20.07 -19.02
C ASP A 109 -6.83 19.85 -17.86
N GLY A 110 -6.82 20.79 -16.91
CA GLY A 110 -6.14 20.63 -15.64
C GLY A 110 -6.98 19.82 -14.65
N PHE A 111 -6.34 19.14 -13.72
CA PHE A 111 -7.05 18.54 -12.59
C PHE A 111 -6.26 18.63 -11.29
N THR A 112 -6.98 18.55 -10.18
CA THR A 112 -6.41 18.28 -8.86
C THR A 112 -6.97 16.97 -8.30
N ALA A 113 -6.17 16.31 -7.45
CA ALA A 113 -6.59 15.09 -6.75
C ALA A 113 -5.83 14.93 -5.43
N THR A 114 -6.45 14.23 -4.49
CA THR A 114 -5.79 13.80 -3.25
C THR A 114 -5.96 12.30 -3.10
N LEU A 115 -4.83 11.60 -2.96
CA LEU A 115 -4.79 10.18 -2.63
C LEU A 115 -4.23 10.02 -1.22
N PRO A 116 -5.01 9.55 -0.24
CA PRO A 116 -4.52 9.30 1.10
C PRO A 116 -3.72 8.00 1.14
N LEU A 117 -2.47 8.08 1.61
CA LEU A 117 -1.74 6.93 2.13
C LEU A 117 -2.09 6.84 3.61
N VAL A 118 -2.59 5.70 4.01
CA VAL A 118 -3.25 5.55 5.32
C VAL A 118 -2.27 5.47 6.47
N ASP A 119 -2.74 5.76 7.67
CA ASP A 119 -1.99 5.56 8.91
C ASP A 119 -1.88 4.08 9.24
N GLU A 120 -0.83 3.77 9.98
CA GLU A 120 -0.51 2.40 10.38
C GLU A 120 -0.03 2.36 11.83
N TYR A 121 -0.56 1.41 12.59
CA TYR A 121 -0.11 1.06 13.94
C TYR A 121 0.44 -0.36 13.91
N THR A 122 1.62 -0.56 14.44
CA THR A 122 2.27 -1.87 14.53
C THR A 122 2.68 -2.17 15.95
N ILE A 123 2.40 -3.38 16.41
CA ILE A 123 2.92 -3.94 17.64
C ILE A 123 3.60 -5.26 17.28
N GLY A 124 4.87 -5.41 17.64
CA GLY A 124 5.66 -6.62 17.38
C GLY A 124 6.28 -7.17 18.64
N LEU A 125 6.33 -8.49 18.73
CA LEU A 125 6.96 -9.26 19.79
C LEU A 125 7.93 -10.27 19.19
N THR A 126 9.12 -10.39 19.76
CA THR A 126 10.07 -11.45 19.41
C THR A 126 10.59 -12.09 20.68
N TYR A 127 10.48 -13.41 20.77
CA TYR A 127 10.94 -14.17 21.92
C TYR A 127 11.98 -15.24 21.53
N ARG A 128 13.13 -15.20 22.20
CA ARG A 128 14.19 -16.21 22.07
C ARG A 128 13.92 -17.36 23.01
N VAL A 129 13.29 -18.41 22.49
CA VAL A 129 12.96 -19.63 23.26
C VAL A 129 14.24 -20.32 23.74
N THR A 130 15.24 -20.39 22.85
CA THR A 130 16.60 -20.85 23.12
C THR A 130 17.59 -20.00 22.29
N PRO A 131 18.91 -20.09 22.49
CA PRO A 131 19.90 -19.42 21.63
C PRO A 131 19.78 -19.75 20.14
N LYS A 132 19.14 -20.90 19.81
CA LYS A 132 18.95 -21.36 18.42
C LYS A 132 17.53 -21.18 17.89
N TRP A 133 16.55 -20.90 18.76
CA TRP A 133 15.15 -20.85 18.39
C TRP A 133 14.50 -19.52 18.76
N LEU A 134 13.97 -18.84 17.76
CA LEU A 134 13.29 -17.58 17.87
C LEU A 134 11.85 -17.71 17.33
N VAL A 135 10.89 -17.11 18.02
CA VAL A 135 9.51 -16.95 17.59
C VAL A 135 9.15 -15.48 17.58
N SER A 136 8.30 -15.06 16.65
CA SER A 136 7.82 -13.69 16.55
C SER A 136 6.33 -13.64 16.25
N ALA A 137 5.69 -12.58 16.72
CA ALA A 137 4.32 -12.24 16.36
C ALA A 137 4.22 -10.73 16.16
N ASP A 138 3.46 -10.28 15.18
CA ASP A 138 3.12 -8.89 15.04
C ASP A 138 1.66 -8.68 14.61
N PHE A 139 1.16 -7.52 14.97
CA PHE A 139 -0.16 -7.02 14.63
C PHE A 139 -0.02 -5.66 13.98
N ASN A 140 -0.64 -5.50 12.81
CA ASN A 140 -0.76 -4.23 12.12
C ASN A 140 -2.22 -3.83 11.99
N TYR A 141 -2.49 -2.54 12.20
CA TYR A 141 -3.77 -1.92 11.94
C TYR A 141 -3.58 -0.81 10.93
N HIS A 142 -4.39 -0.79 9.88
CA HIS A 142 -4.34 0.15 8.76
C HIS A 142 -5.61 0.97 8.71
N GLY A 143 -5.51 2.29 8.76
CA GLY A 143 -6.63 3.25 8.81
C GLY A 143 -7.25 3.53 7.43
N TRP A 144 -7.68 2.47 6.72
CA TRP A 144 -8.20 2.58 5.35
C TRP A 144 -9.52 3.33 5.21
N GLU A 145 -10.31 3.52 6.27
CA GLU A 145 -11.51 4.35 6.25
C GLU A 145 -11.27 5.79 5.77
N ARG A 146 -10.00 6.27 5.85
CA ARG A 146 -9.61 7.56 5.27
C ARG A 146 -9.76 7.59 3.76
N TYR A 147 -9.66 6.45 3.09
CA TYR A 147 -9.84 6.35 1.64
C TYR A 147 -11.31 6.06 1.30
N ASN A 148 -12.18 6.96 1.72
CA ASN A 148 -13.62 6.84 1.52
C ASN A 148 -14.03 7.09 0.07
N LYS A 149 -13.35 8.00 -0.64
CA LYS A 149 -13.58 8.31 -2.06
C LYS A 149 -12.30 8.78 -2.74
N LEU A 150 -12.20 8.53 -4.04
CA LEU A 150 -11.25 9.20 -4.93
C LEU A 150 -11.97 10.33 -5.65
N THR A 151 -11.47 11.55 -5.51
CA THR A 151 -12.01 12.72 -6.17
C THR A 151 -11.00 13.28 -7.16
N LEU A 152 -11.43 13.47 -8.41
CA LEU A 152 -10.75 14.22 -9.45
C LEU A 152 -11.55 15.50 -9.66
N ASP A 153 -10.91 16.65 -9.45
CA ASP A 153 -11.49 17.98 -9.63
C ASP A 153 -10.87 18.62 -10.87
N PHE A 154 -11.64 18.65 -11.95
CA PHE A 154 -11.23 19.19 -13.25
C PHE A 154 -11.42 20.70 -13.28
N ALA A 155 -10.52 21.41 -13.95
CA ALA A 155 -10.58 22.87 -14.02
C ALA A 155 -11.82 23.36 -14.79
N ASN A 156 -12.23 22.64 -15.85
CA ASN A 156 -13.31 23.06 -16.73
C ASN A 156 -14.24 21.90 -17.15
N ALA A 157 -13.74 20.67 -17.29
CA ALA A 157 -14.46 19.57 -17.92
C ALA A 157 -15.63 19.04 -17.08
N PRO A 158 -16.91 19.25 -17.48
CA PRO A 158 -18.10 18.88 -16.71
C PRO A 158 -18.47 17.41 -16.96
N ILE A 159 -17.61 16.46 -16.57
CA ILE A 159 -17.80 15.02 -16.85
C ILE A 159 -18.41 14.23 -15.68
N ALA A 160 -18.65 14.86 -14.54
CA ALA A 160 -19.24 14.22 -13.38
C ALA A 160 -20.78 14.19 -13.46
N THR A 161 -21.34 13.24 -14.22
CA THR A 161 -22.78 13.09 -14.42
C THR A 161 -23.56 12.75 -13.15
N ASN A 162 -22.88 12.23 -12.12
CA ASN A 162 -23.45 11.91 -10.81
C ASN A 162 -23.40 13.05 -9.80
N ASN A 163 -22.89 14.22 -10.20
CA ASN A 163 -22.78 15.42 -9.37
C ASN A 163 -23.28 16.65 -10.15
N PRO A 164 -24.59 16.83 -10.37
CA PRO A 164 -25.12 17.95 -11.16
C PRO A 164 -24.87 19.34 -10.57
N SER A 165 -24.64 19.42 -9.26
CA SER A 165 -24.33 20.70 -8.58
C SER A 165 -22.89 21.14 -8.77
N ASP A 166 -21.98 20.19 -9.11
CA ASP A 166 -20.58 20.46 -9.39
C ASP A 166 -20.06 19.46 -10.42
N PRO A 167 -20.37 19.70 -11.71
CA PRO A 167 -20.14 18.72 -12.77
C PRO A 167 -18.66 18.53 -13.12
N THR A 168 -17.75 19.37 -12.61
CA THR A 168 -16.30 19.22 -12.78
C THR A 168 -15.68 18.27 -11.73
N VAL A 169 -16.40 17.97 -10.65
CA VAL A 169 -15.91 17.16 -9.53
C VAL A 169 -16.37 15.70 -9.68
N LEU A 170 -15.52 14.88 -10.27
CA LEU A 170 -15.75 13.44 -10.42
C LEU A 170 -15.34 12.70 -9.14
N SER A 171 -16.29 12.25 -8.35
CA SER A 171 -16.05 11.45 -7.15
C SER A 171 -16.40 9.97 -7.35
N THR A 172 -15.46 9.10 -7.05
CA THR A 172 -15.63 7.65 -7.07
C THR A 172 -15.60 7.12 -5.65
N PRO A 173 -16.69 6.55 -5.14
CA PRO A 173 -16.73 5.99 -3.79
C PRO A 173 -15.79 4.79 -3.68
N LYS A 174 -15.09 4.67 -2.56
CA LYS A 174 -14.26 3.53 -2.18
C LYS A 174 -14.83 2.83 -0.96
N ASN A 175 -15.30 3.61 0.03
CA ASN A 175 -15.93 3.16 1.27
C ASN A 175 -15.15 2.00 1.92
N PHE A 176 -13.81 2.16 1.98
CA PHE A 176 -12.95 1.18 2.60
C PHE A 176 -13.21 1.13 4.10
N HIS A 177 -13.06 -0.04 4.69
CA HIS A 177 -13.00 -0.21 6.13
C HIS A 177 -11.54 -0.40 6.59
N ASN A 178 -11.29 -0.15 7.88
CA ASN A 178 -9.98 -0.38 8.46
C ASN A 178 -9.64 -1.87 8.42
N ALA A 179 -8.39 -2.17 8.09
CA ALA A 179 -7.93 -3.54 7.91
C ALA A 179 -6.83 -3.89 8.93
N LYS A 180 -6.72 -5.17 9.23
CA LYS A 180 -5.77 -5.72 10.19
C LYS A 180 -4.93 -6.81 9.54
N THR A 181 -3.67 -6.91 9.99
CA THR A 181 -2.79 -8.01 9.61
C THR A 181 -2.21 -8.64 10.87
N PHE A 182 -2.32 -9.95 10.98
CA PHE A 182 -1.70 -10.73 12.05
C PHE A 182 -0.60 -11.60 11.45
N ARG A 183 0.62 -11.56 12.02
CA ARG A 183 1.76 -12.33 11.53
C ARG A 183 2.38 -13.14 12.66
N PHE A 184 2.79 -14.36 12.33
CA PHE A 184 3.53 -15.25 13.20
C PHE A 184 4.72 -15.81 12.43
N GLY A 185 5.88 -15.87 13.07
CA GLY A 185 7.10 -16.36 12.47
C GLY A 185 7.95 -17.14 13.44
N THR A 186 8.74 -18.07 12.89
CA THR A 186 9.75 -18.78 13.66
C THR A 186 11.01 -18.98 12.84
N GLN A 187 12.15 -18.93 13.51
CA GLN A 187 13.45 -19.24 12.97
C GLN A 187 14.17 -20.23 13.87
N TYR A 188 14.76 -21.26 13.26
CA TYR A 188 15.62 -22.21 13.95
C TYR A 188 17.00 -22.28 13.30
N MET A 189 18.04 -22.13 14.11
CA MET A 189 19.44 -22.27 13.70
C MET A 189 19.85 -23.74 13.85
N PHE A 190 19.87 -24.50 12.75
CA PHE A 190 20.33 -25.87 12.72
C PHE A 190 21.84 -25.97 13.00
N SER A 191 22.59 -24.94 12.56
CA SER A 191 24.00 -24.73 12.87
C SER A 191 24.30 -23.23 12.87
N ASP A 192 25.53 -22.82 13.21
CA ASP A 192 25.97 -21.42 13.17
C ASP A 192 25.91 -20.81 11.76
N LYS A 193 25.77 -21.68 10.74
CA LYS A 193 25.74 -21.27 9.33
C LYS A 193 24.39 -21.47 8.66
N PHE A 194 23.52 -22.34 9.18
CA PHE A 194 22.29 -22.76 8.52
C PHE A 194 21.06 -22.46 9.37
N ALA A 195 20.11 -21.69 8.81
CA ALA A 195 18.84 -21.33 9.42
C ALA A 195 17.66 -21.79 8.55
N GLY A 196 16.59 -22.27 9.20
CA GLY A 196 15.29 -22.47 8.58
C GLY A 196 14.27 -21.51 9.20
N ARG A 197 13.32 -21.05 8.39
CA ARG A 197 12.27 -20.10 8.77
C ARG A 197 10.93 -20.57 8.26
N LEU A 198 9.90 -20.41 9.08
CA LEU A 198 8.50 -20.60 8.72
C LEU A 198 7.69 -19.42 9.24
N GLY A 199 6.66 -19.07 8.53
CA GLY A 199 5.76 -18.03 8.93
C GLY A 199 4.35 -18.20 8.37
N TYR A 200 3.44 -17.53 9.00
CA TYR A 200 2.05 -17.43 8.60
C TYR A 200 1.58 -16.01 8.85
N TYR A 201 0.78 -15.46 7.94
CA TYR A 201 0.02 -14.26 8.23
C TYR A 201 -1.38 -14.30 7.62
N TYR A 202 -2.29 -13.60 8.30
CA TYR A 202 -3.62 -13.29 7.81
C TYR A 202 -3.70 -11.80 7.54
N ASP A 203 -4.17 -11.43 6.35
CA ASP A 203 -4.25 -10.06 5.86
C ASP A 203 -5.69 -9.75 5.46
N GLU A 204 -6.33 -8.78 6.15
CA GLU A 204 -7.67 -8.33 5.82
C GLU A 204 -7.63 -7.36 4.64
N SER A 205 -8.57 -7.51 3.74
CA SER A 205 -8.80 -6.57 2.65
C SER A 205 -9.63 -5.38 3.14
N PRO A 206 -9.30 -4.13 2.81
CA PRO A 206 -10.13 -2.99 3.15
C PRO A 206 -11.39 -2.86 2.28
N TYR A 207 -11.52 -3.63 1.22
CA TYR A 207 -12.66 -3.58 0.30
C TYR A 207 -13.91 -4.24 0.85
N THR A 208 -15.07 -3.64 0.58
CA THR A 208 -16.36 -4.33 0.63
C THR A 208 -16.73 -4.88 -0.76
N ASP A 209 -17.65 -5.81 -0.84
CA ASP A 209 -18.08 -6.43 -2.09
C ASP A 209 -18.75 -5.41 -3.04
N GLU A 210 -19.39 -4.38 -2.48
CA GLU A 210 -20.09 -3.31 -3.20
C GLU A 210 -19.14 -2.33 -3.89
N TYR A 211 -17.88 -2.23 -3.44
CA TYR A 211 -16.89 -1.26 -3.95
C TYR A 211 -15.63 -1.92 -4.51
N PHE A 212 -15.63 -3.24 -4.63
CA PHE A 212 -14.51 -3.97 -5.24
C PHE A 212 -14.35 -3.60 -6.72
N ILE A 213 -13.09 -3.38 -7.13
CA ILE A 213 -12.72 -3.09 -8.53
C ILE A 213 -11.55 -3.98 -8.96
N PRO A 214 -11.56 -4.46 -10.23
CA PRO A 214 -10.50 -5.34 -10.75
C PRO A 214 -9.13 -4.66 -10.88
N GLU A 215 -9.09 -3.33 -11.01
CA GLU A 215 -7.84 -2.58 -11.21
C GLU A 215 -6.91 -2.63 -10.00
N THR A 216 -7.48 -2.74 -8.81
CA THR A 216 -6.74 -2.85 -7.54
C THR A 216 -7.34 -3.95 -6.67
N PRO A 217 -7.25 -5.22 -7.09
CA PRO A 217 -7.91 -6.31 -6.39
C PRO A 217 -7.29 -6.54 -5.02
N SER A 218 -8.12 -6.69 -3.99
CA SER A 218 -7.69 -7.06 -2.65
C SER A 218 -8.67 -8.07 -2.04
N PHE A 219 -8.13 -9.05 -1.34
CA PHE A 219 -8.86 -10.17 -0.75
C PHE A 219 -8.35 -10.42 0.65
N ASP A 220 -9.23 -10.87 1.52
CA ASP A 220 -8.80 -11.49 2.77
C ASP A 220 -7.97 -12.73 2.42
N ALA A 221 -6.79 -12.83 2.99
CA ALA A 221 -5.87 -13.89 2.60
C ALA A 221 -5.07 -14.44 3.78
N SER A 222 -5.02 -15.78 3.86
CA SER A 222 -4.02 -16.49 4.63
C SER A 222 -2.79 -16.73 3.76
N VAL A 223 -1.61 -16.47 4.30
CA VAL A 223 -0.35 -16.66 3.59
C VAL A 223 0.61 -17.48 4.43
N VAL A 224 1.12 -18.56 3.84
CA VAL A 224 2.18 -19.39 4.42
C VAL A 224 3.51 -19.01 3.78
N THR A 225 4.54 -18.83 4.60
CA THR A 225 5.89 -18.46 4.15
C THR A 225 6.91 -19.49 4.65
N GLY A 226 7.97 -19.69 3.89
CA GLY A 226 9.10 -20.52 4.29
C GLY A 226 10.40 -19.98 3.71
N GLY A 227 11.50 -20.27 4.39
CA GLY A 227 12.80 -19.82 3.92
C GLY A 227 13.96 -20.59 4.56
N ILE A 228 15.08 -20.57 3.86
CA ILE A 228 16.35 -21.10 4.35
C ILE A 228 17.45 -20.06 4.13
N GLY A 229 18.38 -19.98 5.06
CA GLY A 229 19.54 -19.10 4.96
C GLY A 229 20.84 -19.86 5.24
N TYR A 230 21.87 -19.55 4.46
CA TYR A 230 23.19 -20.14 4.66
C TYR A 230 24.31 -19.09 4.59
N LYS A 231 25.27 -19.20 5.52
CA LYS A 231 26.44 -18.31 5.61
C LYS A 231 27.69 -19.01 5.06
N PHE A 232 28.27 -18.44 3.99
CA PHE A 232 29.53 -18.83 3.39
C PHE A 232 30.63 -17.85 3.84
N GLY A 233 31.14 -18.00 5.07
CA GLY A 233 32.07 -17.01 5.64
C GLY A 233 31.38 -15.62 5.81
N LYS A 234 31.85 -14.62 5.05
CA LYS A 234 31.29 -13.26 5.06
C LYS A 234 30.06 -13.09 4.17
N LEU A 235 29.76 -14.05 3.28
CA LEU A 235 28.60 -14.01 2.38
C LEU A 235 27.43 -14.80 3.00
N GLY A 236 26.26 -14.17 3.08
CA GLY A 236 24.98 -14.81 3.40
C GLY A 236 24.10 -14.93 2.17
N VAL A 237 23.43 -16.07 2.02
CA VAL A 237 22.45 -16.34 0.98
C VAL A 237 21.16 -16.81 1.62
N ASP A 238 20.05 -16.15 1.30
CA ASP A 238 18.71 -16.49 1.78
C ASP A 238 17.80 -16.79 0.61
N LEU A 239 17.07 -17.90 0.67
CA LEU A 239 15.99 -18.24 -0.25
C LEU A 239 14.68 -18.25 0.52
N SER A 240 13.63 -17.69 -0.07
CA SER A 240 12.31 -17.64 0.54
C SER A 240 11.19 -17.88 -0.47
N ALA A 241 10.08 -18.41 0.00
CA ALA A 241 8.84 -18.54 -0.75
C ALA A 241 7.64 -18.17 0.11
N ALA A 242 6.59 -17.65 -0.52
CA ALA A 242 5.30 -17.41 0.10
C ALA A 242 4.18 -17.85 -0.83
N ILE A 243 3.13 -18.45 -0.27
CA ILE A 243 1.94 -18.92 -0.99
C ILE A 243 0.72 -18.31 -0.33
N SER A 244 -0.07 -17.57 -1.11
CA SER A 244 -1.29 -16.94 -0.65
C SER A 244 -2.51 -17.84 -0.93
N PHE A 245 -3.41 -17.90 0.03
CA PHE A 245 -4.71 -18.59 -0.03
C PHE A 245 -5.81 -17.55 0.21
N PRO A 246 -6.13 -16.74 -0.82
CA PRO A 246 -7.15 -15.71 -0.70
C PRO A 246 -8.55 -16.31 -0.69
N GLU A 247 -9.44 -15.66 0.04
CA GLU A 247 -10.87 -15.97 -0.03
C GLU A 247 -11.45 -15.52 -1.38
N SER A 248 -12.46 -16.22 -1.88
CA SER A 248 -13.18 -15.75 -3.06
C SER A 248 -14.18 -14.68 -2.64
N ARG A 249 -14.33 -13.65 -3.49
CA ARG A 249 -15.22 -12.53 -3.23
C ARG A 249 -16.38 -12.51 -4.19
N GLN A 250 -17.61 -12.32 -3.66
CA GLN A 250 -18.82 -12.11 -4.47
C GLN A 250 -18.97 -10.60 -4.74
N VAL A 251 -18.53 -10.17 -5.91
CA VAL A 251 -18.56 -8.76 -6.29
C VAL A 251 -19.98 -8.32 -6.63
N LYS A 252 -20.40 -7.20 -6.04
CA LYS A 252 -21.74 -6.59 -6.21
C LYS A 252 -21.65 -5.08 -6.46
N ASN A 253 -20.69 -4.67 -7.29
CA ASN A 253 -20.39 -3.25 -7.51
C ASN A 253 -21.42 -2.61 -8.45
N ALA A 254 -22.46 -2.02 -7.87
CA ALA A 254 -23.52 -1.33 -8.62
C ALA A 254 -23.04 -0.01 -9.25
N TYR A 255 -22.02 0.66 -8.68
CA TYR A 255 -21.47 1.90 -9.21
C TYR A 255 -20.87 1.72 -10.61
N TYR A 256 -20.17 0.58 -10.83
CA TYR A 256 -19.57 0.24 -12.12
C TYR A 256 -20.39 -0.79 -12.92
N ASN A 257 -21.56 -1.21 -12.42
CA ASN A 257 -22.34 -2.30 -12.96
C ASN A 257 -21.50 -3.59 -13.15
N PHE A 258 -20.66 -3.90 -12.16
CA PHE A 258 -19.75 -5.03 -12.18
C PHE A 258 -20.17 -6.06 -11.12
N TYR A 259 -20.60 -7.23 -11.59
CA TYR A 259 -21.11 -8.32 -10.76
C TYR A 259 -20.40 -9.62 -11.12
N GLY A 260 -20.11 -10.47 -10.13
CA GLY A 260 -19.52 -11.77 -10.37
C GLY A 260 -18.70 -12.28 -9.21
N GLN A 261 -17.95 -13.34 -9.44
CA GLN A 261 -17.02 -13.88 -8.48
C GLN A 261 -15.59 -13.51 -8.87
N ALA A 262 -14.86 -12.90 -7.93
CA ALA A 262 -13.44 -12.63 -8.07
C ALA A 262 -12.63 -13.59 -7.19
N LYS A 263 -11.53 -14.11 -7.74
CA LYS A 263 -10.58 -14.97 -7.05
C LYS A 263 -9.17 -14.70 -7.57
N ALA A 264 -8.20 -14.65 -6.67
CA ALA A 264 -6.80 -14.54 -7.03
C ALA A 264 -5.98 -15.58 -6.25
N LYS A 265 -4.80 -15.89 -6.72
CA LYS A 265 -3.79 -16.67 -6.01
C LYS A 265 -2.43 -16.10 -6.36
N ALA A 266 -1.56 -15.94 -5.36
CA ALA A 266 -0.22 -15.43 -5.57
C ALA A 266 0.82 -16.35 -4.96
N MET A 267 1.97 -16.45 -5.63
CA MET A 267 3.17 -17.11 -5.14
C MET A 267 4.34 -16.15 -5.31
N TYR A 268 5.17 -16.07 -4.30
CA TYR A 268 6.33 -15.16 -4.29
C TYR A 268 7.58 -15.99 -4.00
N PHE A 269 8.68 -15.64 -4.66
CA PHE A 269 9.99 -16.19 -4.42
C PHE A 269 10.98 -15.06 -4.18
N GLY A 270 11.86 -15.22 -3.21
CA GLY A 270 12.86 -14.23 -2.86
C GLY A 270 14.25 -14.82 -2.79
N LEU A 271 15.24 -14.07 -3.29
CA LEU A 271 16.65 -14.32 -3.12
C LEU A 271 17.26 -13.12 -2.41
N GLY A 272 17.86 -13.34 -1.24
CA GLY A 272 18.60 -12.35 -0.48
C GLY A 272 20.10 -12.66 -0.51
N LEU A 273 20.91 -11.62 -0.71
CA LEU A 273 22.35 -11.69 -0.58
C LEU A 273 22.80 -10.66 0.44
N SER A 274 23.63 -11.08 1.39
CA SER A 274 24.23 -10.20 2.41
C SER A 274 25.73 -10.43 2.48
N TYR A 275 26.49 -9.34 2.66
CA TYR A 275 27.93 -9.40 2.83
C TYR A 275 28.37 -8.65 4.08
N ASN A 276 29.05 -9.35 4.98
CA ASN A 276 29.57 -8.76 6.21
C ASN A 276 31.02 -8.31 5.96
N ALA A 277 31.23 -7.02 5.77
CA ALA A 277 32.53 -6.46 5.41
C ALA A 277 33.53 -6.46 6.57
N PHE A 278 33.04 -6.47 7.83
CA PHE A 278 33.85 -6.38 9.06
C PHE A 278 33.72 -7.61 9.92
#